data_7380acbd8efe75b6b2f0bf531e52b5b4
#
_entry.id   7380acbd8efe75b6b2f0bf531e52b5b4
#
_cell.length_a   1.000
_cell.length_b   1.000
_cell.length_c   1.000
_cell.angle_alpha   90.00
_cell.angle_beta   90.00
_cell.angle_gamma   90.00
#
_symmetry.space_group_name_H-M   'P 1'
#
loop_
_entity.id
_entity.type
_entity.pdbx_description
1 polymer ?
#
loop_
_entity_poly.entity_id
_entity_poly.type
_entity_poly.pdbx_seq_one_letter_code
_entity_poly.pdbx_strand_id
1 'polypeptide(L)'
;AEKQANLVVIDADNKVVTSQNVDTDLDGKNDVILFQPSMKANATKTYTLSISDKKQDSVINYCYSRFVPERTDDYTWENNRVAFRTYGPVAQKMVDDGVKGGTLSSGIDAWLKRVEYPVINKWYKKHTSGKGSYHKDTGEGLDNFHVGVSGGIGGTAVKVDTSYYFSKNFTSYKTITTGPLRTSFVLTYATWDANGKQIDETKHISLDYGQNLTRFEI
;
A
#
# COMPACT_ATOMS: atom_id res chain seq x y z
N ALA A 1 23.12 -5.47 -20.39
CA ALA A 1 22.75 -5.29 -18.98
C ALA A 1 23.32 -6.50 -18.23
N GLU A 2 24.13 -6.26 -17.22
CA GLU A 2 24.57 -7.33 -16.32
C GLU A 2 23.35 -7.94 -15.66
N LYS A 3 23.27 -9.28 -15.67
CA LYS A 3 22.18 -9.99 -15.04
C LYS A 3 22.36 -9.85 -13.52
N GLN A 4 21.44 -9.15 -12.87
CA GLN A 4 21.49 -8.96 -11.43
C GLN A 4 21.44 -10.33 -10.72
N ALA A 5 22.32 -10.53 -9.73
CA ALA A 5 22.36 -11.75 -8.95
C ALA A 5 21.06 -11.95 -8.19
N ASN A 6 20.42 -13.10 -8.34
CA ASN A 6 19.24 -13.45 -7.58
C ASN A 6 19.67 -13.95 -6.19
N LEU A 7 19.52 -13.08 -5.17
CA LEU A 7 19.82 -13.41 -3.79
C LEU A 7 18.62 -14.18 -3.18
N VAL A 8 18.92 -15.24 -2.45
CA VAL A 8 17.96 -16.02 -1.67
C VAL A 8 18.42 -16.14 -0.22
N VAL A 9 17.48 -16.27 0.69
CA VAL A 9 17.73 -16.52 2.11
C VAL A 9 17.54 -18.01 2.36
N ILE A 10 18.52 -18.64 3.02
CA ILE A 10 18.53 -20.07 3.34
C ILE A 10 18.61 -20.22 4.85
N ASP A 11 17.76 -21.07 5.43
CA ASP A 11 17.79 -21.39 6.86
C ASP A 11 18.85 -22.46 7.19
N ALA A 12 18.99 -22.79 8.48
CA ALA A 12 19.94 -23.79 8.98
C ALA A 12 19.67 -25.21 8.46
N ASP A 13 18.47 -25.49 7.99
CA ASP A 13 18.07 -26.78 7.41
C ASP A 13 18.23 -26.80 5.87
N ASN A 14 18.96 -25.83 5.30
CA ASN A 14 19.16 -25.65 3.85
C ASN A 14 17.86 -25.43 3.05
N LYS A 15 16.81 -24.91 3.69
CA LYS A 15 15.57 -24.55 3.02
C LYS A 15 15.59 -23.08 2.61
N VAL A 16 15.11 -22.82 1.39
CA VAL A 16 14.90 -21.46 0.92
C VAL A 16 13.73 -20.85 1.70
N VAL A 17 14.00 -19.72 2.35
CA VAL A 17 12.99 -18.93 3.09
C VAL A 17 12.38 -17.92 2.11
N THR A 18 11.06 -17.74 2.18
CA THR A 18 10.39 -16.70 1.41
C THR A 18 11.07 -15.36 1.66
N SER A 19 11.57 -14.75 0.60
CA SER A 19 12.26 -13.48 0.63
C SER A 19 11.81 -12.59 -0.53
N GLN A 20 12.04 -11.31 -0.41
CA GLN A 20 11.71 -10.31 -1.41
C GLN A 20 12.88 -9.35 -1.60
N ASN A 21 13.41 -9.31 -2.81
CA ASN A 21 14.41 -8.33 -3.20
C ASN A 21 13.71 -7.02 -3.56
N VAL A 22 14.23 -5.90 -3.08
CA VAL A 22 13.65 -4.57 -3.26
C VAL A 22 14.72 -3.62 -3.76
N ASP A 23 14.41 -2.93 -4.85
CA ASP A 23 15.08 -1.75 -5.36
C ASP A 23 14.38 -0.53 -4.73
N THR A 24 15.00 0.08 -3.75
CA THR A 24 14.36 1.11 -2.91
C THR A 24 14.41 2.50 -3.52
N ASP A 25 15.40 2.79 -4.37
CA ASP A 25 15.58 4.07 -5.06
C ASP A 25 15.14 4.03 -6.54
N LEU A 26 14.87 2.81 -7.05
CA LEU A 26 14.43 2.52 -8.42
C LEU A 26 15.52 2.84 -9.48
N ASP A 27 16.76 2.58 -9.12
CA ASP A 27 17.92 2.66 -10.05
C ASP A 27 18.05 1.41 -10.94
N GLY A 28 17.21 0.39 -10.70
CA GLY A 28 17.22 -0.91 -11.39
C GLY A 28 18.08 -1.96 -10.69
N LYS A 29 18.58 -1.69 -9.49
CA LYS A 29 19.34 -2.64 -8.67
C LYS A 29 18.65 -2.86 -7.33
N ASN A 30 18.71 -4.08 -6.82
CA ASN A 30 18.17 -4.37 -5.50
C ASN A 30 19.11 -3.92 -4.40
N ASP A 31 18.61 -3.12 -3.45
CA ASP A 31 19.37 -2.61 -2.31
C ASP A 31 19.13 -3.44 -1.06
N VAL A 32 17.95 -4.05 -0.97
CA VAL A 32 17.46 -4.71 0.24
C VAL A 32 16.90 -6.07 -0.10
N ILE A 33 17.16 -7.06 0.76
CA ILE A 33 16.45 -8.31 0.80
C ILE A 33 15.62 -8.39 2.08
N LEU A 34 14.32 -8.62 1.94
CA LEU A 34 13.38 -8.79 3.04
C LEU A 34 13.10 -10.28 3.25
N PHE A 35 13.00 -10.71 4.52
CA PHE A 35 12.47 -12.01 4.90
C PHE A 35 11.84 -11.94 6.30
N GLN A 36 10.94 -12.87 6.61
CA GLN A 36 10.28 -12.94 7.92
C GLN A 36 10.67 -14.24 8.63
N PRO A 37 11.58 -14.19 9.63
CA PRO A 37 11.92 -15.34 10.42
C PRO A 37 10.81 -15.68 11.42
N SER A 38 10.47 -16.97 11.55
CA SER A 38 9.66 -17.45 12.68
C SER A 38 10.57 -17.89 13.81
N MET A 39 10.47 -17.24 14.96
CA MET A 39 11.36 -17.49 16.12
C MET A 39 10.54 -17.70 17.39
N LYS A 40 11.02 -18.63 18.25
CA LYS A 40 10.53 -18.74 19.63
C LYS A 40 11.22 -17.68 20.49
N ALA A 41 10.61 -17.36 21.63
CA ALA A 41 11.24 -16.47 22.61
C ALA A 41 12.64 -17.00 23.02
N ASN A 42 13.61 -16.11 23.12
CA ASN A 42 15.01 -16.41 23.46
C ASN A 42 15.73 -17.39 22.52
N ALA A 43 15.22 -17.62 21.31
CA ALA A 43 15.88 -18.45 20.32
C ALA A 43 16.86 -17.62 19.47
N THR A 44 17.95 -18.27 19.04
CA THR A 44 18.86 -17.77 18.01
C THR A 44 18.71 -18.63 16.76
N LYS A 45 18.61 -18.02 15.59
CA LYS A 45 18.60 -18.69 14.30
C LYS A 45 19.63 -18.07 13.37
N THR A 46 20.28 -18.91 12.59
CA THR A 46 21.24 -18.49 11.55
C THR A 46 20.58 -18.61 10.19
N TYR A 47 20.76 -17.58 9.37
CA TYR A 47 20.34 -17.56 7.97
C TYR A 47 21.54 -17.21 7.10
N THR A 48 21.60 -17.81 5.92
CA THR A 48 22.67 -17.56 4.94
C THR A 48 22.08 -16.88 3.72
N LEU A 49 22.73 -15.83 3.25
CA LEU A 49 22.47 -15.24 1.94
C LEU A 49 23.28 -16.00 0.89
N SER A 50 22.62 -16.43 -0.18
CA SER A 50 23.24 -17.15 -1.29
C SER A 50 22.79 -16.60 -2.64
N ILE A 51 23.65 -16.65 -3.62
CA ILE A 51 23.27 -16.42 -5.01
C ILE A 51 22.69 -17.73 -5.54
N SER A 52 21.51 -17.70 -6.11
CA SER A 52 20.86 -18.88 -6.65
C SER A 52 20.21 -18.59 -8.00
N ASP A 53 20.42 -19.48 -8.95
CA ASP A 53 19.67 -19.49 -10.21
C ASP A 53 18.28 -20.13 -10.05
N LYS A 54 17.99 -20.74 -8.89
CA LYS A 54 16.68 -21.30 -8.58
C LYS A 54 15.73 -20.14 -8.32
N LYS A 55 14.69 -20.03 -9.13
CA LYS A 55 13.54 -19.20 -8.77
C LYS A 55 12.92 -19.78 -7.51
N GLN A 56 12.56 -18.88 -6.57
CA GLN A 56 11.63 -19.30 -5.51
C GLN A 56 10.39 -19.90 -6.19
N ASP A 57 9.85 -20.97 -5.61
CA ASP A 57 8.56 -21.51 -6.04
C ASP A 57 7.55 -20.36 -6.13
N SER A 58 6.55 -20.47 -7.00
CA SER A 58 5.57 -19.43 -7.25
C SER A 58 4.90 -19.00 -5.95
N VAL A 59 5.43 -17.93 -5.34
CA VAL A 59 4.89 -17.37 -4.10
C VAL A 59 3.78 -16.41 -4.45
N ILE A 60 2.65 -16.50 -3.76
CA ILE A 60 1.56 -15.54 -3.90
C ILE A 60 2.06 -14.16 -3.45
N ASN A 61 1.87 -13.15 -4.29
CA ASN A 61 2.12 -11.76 -3.93
C ASN A 61 0.98 -11.25 -3.04
N TYR A 62 1.06 -11.54 -1.75
CA TYR A 62 0.06 -11.11 -0.78
C TYR A 62 0.06 -9.61 -0.55
N CYS A 63 1.24 -8.97 -0.63
CA CYS A 63 1.42 -7.54 -0.42
C CYS A 63 1.41 -6.84 -1.78
N TYR A 64 0.30 -6.24 -2.11
CA TYR A 64 0.05 -5.68 -3.42
C TYR A 64 -0.45 -4.24 -3.33
N SER A 65 -0.03 -3.41 -4.27
CA SER A 65 -0.56 -2.06 -4.41
C SER A 65 -0.59 -1.64 -5.87
N ARG A 66 -1.51 -0.74 -6.21
CA ARG A 66 -1.57 -0.13 -7.52
C ARG A 66 -2.36 1.17 -7.55
N PHE A 67 -2.12 1.94 -8.59
CA PHE A 67 -3.00 3.01 -9.03
C PHE A 67 -4.24 2.43 -9.74
N VAL A 68 -5.41 3.06 -9.56
CA VAL A 68 -6.72 2.58 -10.03
C VAL A 68 -7.42 3.67 -10.85
N PRO A 69 -7.00 3.90 -12.11
CA PRO A 69 -7.59 4.93 -12.94
C PRO A 69 -9.07 4.66 -13.26
N GLU A 70 -9.47 3.40 -13.29
CA GLU A 70 -10.86 3.00 -13.53
C GLU A 70 -11.84 3.37 -12.38
N ARG A 71 -11.29 3.86 -11.24
CA ARG A 71 -12.08 4.37 -10.09
C ARG A 71 -11.50 5.70 -9.63
N THR A 72 -11.64 6.72 -10.46
CA THR A 72 -11.32 8.13 -10.18
C THR A 72 -9.91 8.35 -9.59
N ASP A 73 -8.94 7.55 -10.09
CA ASP A 73 -7.53 7.62 -9.70
C ASP A 73 -7.24 7.26 -8.24
N ASP A 74 -7.98 6.30 -7.66
CA ASP A 74 -7.61 5.79 -6.33
C ASP A 74 -6.18 5.22 -6.35
N TYR A 75 -5.49 5.26 -5.22
CA TYR A 75 -4.35 4.39 -4.95
C TYR A 75 -4.72 3.42 -3.84
N THR A 76 -4.47 2.13 -4.06
CA THR A 76 -4.93 1.05 -3.19
C THR A 76 -3.82 0.06 -2.87
N TRP A 77 -3.85 -0.49 -1.66
CA TRP A 77 -2.87 -1.48 -1.21
C TRP A 77 -3.48 -2.49 -0.26
N GLU A 78 -2.93 -3.69 -0.24
CA GLU A 78 -3.37 -4.78 0.61
C GLU A 78 -2.24 -5.71 1.03
N ASN A 79 -2.51 -6.49 2.05
CA ASN A 79 -1.77 -7.71 2.38
C ASN A 79 -2.77 -8.86 2.61
N ASN A 80 -2.31 -9.94 3.24
CA ASN A 80 -3.17 -11.09 3.56
C ASN A 80 -4.23 -10.81 4.66
N ARG A 81 -4.30 -9.61 5.26
CA ARG A 81 -5.22 -9.31 6.37
C ARG A 81 -6.17 -8.16 6.11
N VAL A 82 -5.69 -7.11 5.47
CA VAL A 82 -6.38 -5.84 5.30
C VAL A 82 -6.15 -5.28 3.91
N ALA A 83 -7.02 -4.37 3.49
CA ALA A 83 -6.80 -3.55 2.32
C ALA A 83 -7.16 -2.09 2.63
N PHE A 84 -6.61 -1.18 1.84
CA PHE A 84 -6.78 0.26 2.03
C PHE A 84 -6.87 0.95 0.68
N ARG A 85 -7.43 2.16 0.66
CA ARG A 85 -7.35 3.08 -0.47
C ARG A 85 -7.22 4.53 -0.01
N THR A 86 -6.73 5.36 -0.90
CA THR A 86 -6.78 6.82 -0.82
C THR A 86 -7.15 7.40 -2.18
N TYR A 87 -7.53 8.66 -2.22
CA TYR A 87 -8.20 9.26 -3.37
C TYR A 87 -7.24 10.14 -4.17
N GLY A 88 -7.30 10.02 -5.48
CA GLY A 88 -6.42 10.68 -6.40
C GLY A 88 -6.98 11.92 -7.09
N PRO A 89 -6.25 12.43 -8.11
CA PRO A 89 -6.53 13.72 -8.72
C PRO A 89 -7.88 13.78 -9.45
N VAL A 90 -8.35 12.70 -10.09
CA VAL A 90 -9.65 12.72 -10.76
C VAL A 90 -10.79 12.84 -9.75
N ALA A 91 -10.71 12.12 -8.60
CA ALA A 91 -11.71 12.24 -7.55
C ALA A 91 -11.78 13.67 -6.98
N GLN A 92 -10.63 14.35 -6.82
CA GLN A 92 -10.58 15.76 -6.42
C GLN A 92 -11.20 16.67 -7.48
N LYS A 93 -10.79 16.51 -8.75
CA LYS A 93 -11.33 17.33 -9.85
C LYS A 93 -12.85 17.24 -9.94
N MET A 94 -13.42 16.07 -9.74
CA MET A 94 -14.88 15.90 -9.71
C MET A 94 -15.54 16.77 -8.63
N VAL A 95 -14.92 16.87 -7.42
CA VAL A 95 -15.43 17.75 -6.36
C VAL A 95 -15.28 19.20 -6.74
N ASP A 96 -14.13 19.61 -7.26
CA ASP A 96 -13.85 20.99 -7.67
C ASP A 96 -14.81 21.46 -8.78
N ASP A 97 -15.21 20.53 -9.69
CA ASP A 97 -16.15 20.78 -10.81
C ASP A 97 -17.64 20.60 -10.39
N GLY A 98 -17.95 20.23 -9.13
CA GLY A 98 -19.32 19.94 -8.68
C GLY A 98 -19.93 18.66 -9.27
N VAL A 99 -19.10 17.76 -9.77
CA VAL A 99 -19.53 16.47 -10.36
C VAL A 99 -19.74 15.44 -9.24
N LYS A 100 -20.87 14.74 -9.32
CA LYS A 100 -21.25 13.72 -8.33
C LYS A 100 -20.31 12.53 -8.34
N GLY A 101 -19.93 12.03 -7.16
CA GLY A 101 -19.12 10.82 -7.01
C GLY A 101 -17.63 11.06 -6.78
N GLY A 102 -17.18 12.33 -6.78
CA GLY A 102 -15.84 12.71 -6.36
C GLY A 102 -15.65 12.60 -4.85
N THR A 103 -14.40 12.53 -4.42
CA THR A 103 -14.00 12.52 -3.00
C THR A 103 -12.80 13.45 -2.84
N LEU A 104 -12.90 14.40 -1.93
CA LEU A 104 -11.81 15.28 -1.55
C LEU A 104 -11.34 14.90 -0.14
N SER A 105 -10.25 14.17 -0.07
CA SER A 105 -9.66 13.75 1.20
C SER A 105 -8.26 13.19 0.99
N SER A 106 -7.31 13.62 1.81
CA SER A 106 -6.00 12.96 1.94
C SER A 106 -6.02 11.79 2.93
N GLY A 107 -7.19 11.43 3.42
CA GLY A 107 -7.40 10.34 4.36
C GLY A 107 -7.39 8.97 3.71
N ILE A 108 -7.43 7.97 4.56
CA ILE A 108 -7.31 6.57 4.18
C ILE A 108 -8.61 5.85 4.50
N ASP A 109 -9.08 5.08 3.56
CA ASP A 109 -10.21 4.17 3.69
C ASP A 109 -9.73 2.75 3.99
N ALA A 110 -10.32 2.09 4.98
CA ALA A 110 -9.94 0.75 5.42
C ALA A 110 -10.97 -0.28 4.95
N TRP A 111 -10.49 -1.32 4.32
CA TRP A 111 -11.30 -2.42 3.84
C TRP A 111 -11.06 -3.67 4.69
N LEU A 112 -12.12 -4.27 5.18
CA LEU A 112 -12.06 -5.46 6.03
C LEU A 112 -12.06 -6.71 5.17
N LYS A 113 -11.00 -7.52 5.27
CA LYS A 113 -10.85 -8.81 4.57
C LYS A 113 -11.22 -9.97 5.50
N ARG A 114 -11.86 -11.00 4.94
CA ARG A 114 -12.09 -12.32 5.56
C ARG A 114 -11.21 -13.40 4.95
N VAL A 115 -10.44 -13.05 3.91
CA VAL A 115 -9.64 -13.97 3.10
C VAL A 115 -8.21 -13.48 3.02
N GLU A 116 -7.28 -14.40 2.89
CA GLU A 116 -5.85 -14.05 2.84
C GLU A 116 -5.38 -13.69 1.42
N TYR A 117 -6.02 -14.24 0.39
CA TYR A 117 -5.63 -13.94 -1.00
C TYR A 117 -5.95 -12.49 -1.40
N PRO A 118 -5.25 -11.95 -2.43
CA PRO A 118 -5.49 -10.60 -2.91
C PRO A 118 -6.90 -10.39 -3.45
N VAL A 119 -7.55 -9.29 -3.05
CA VAL A 119 -8.95 -8.96 -3.42
C VAL A 119 -9.10 -7.70 -4.25
N ILE A 120 -8.14 -6.77 -4.20
CA ILE A 120 -8.23 -5.44 -4.82
C ILE A 120 -8.70 -5.52 -6.28
N ASN A 121 -7.99 -6.24 -7.13
CA ASN A 121 -8.32 -6.31 -8.55
C ASN A 121 -9.70 -6.92 -8.82
N LYS A 122 -10.06 -7.94 -8.05
CA LYS A 122 -11.36 -8.61 -8.15
C LYS A 122 -12.49 -7.69 -7.72
N TRP A 123 -12.34 -7.00 -6.61
CA TRP A 123 -13.36 -6.13 -6.03
C TRP A 123 -13.60 -4.89 -6.90
N TYR A 124 -12.54 -4.22 -7.37
CA TYR A 124 -12.67 -3.10 -8.30
C TYR A 124 -13.33 -3.54 -9.61
N LYS A 125 -12.86 -4.64 -10.22
CA LYS A 125 -13.47 -5.16 -11.47
C LYS A 125 -14.96 -5.44 -11.31
N LYS A 126 -15.36 -6.06 -10.18
CA LYS A 126 -16.77 -6.34 -9.89
C LYS A 126 -17.60 -5.07 -9.76
N HIS A 127 -17.08 -4.08 -9.06
CA HIS A 127 -17.75 -2.80 -8.80
C HIS A 127 -17.87 -1.96 -10.08
N THR A 128 -16.76 -1.71 -10.78
CA THR A 128 -16.74 -0.85 -11.98
C THR A 128 -17.49 -1.44 -13.17
N SER A 129 -17.62 -2.78 -13.23
CA SER A 129 -18.42 -3.45 -14.27
C SER A 129 -19.93 -3.54 -13.93
N GLY A 130 -20.37 -2.99 -12.78
CA GLY A 130 -21.77 -3.07 -12.35
C GLY A 130 -22.25 -4.47 -11.91
N LYS A 131 -21.32 -5.45 -11.80
CA LYS A 131 -21.65 -6.85 -11.44
C LYS A 131 -21.76 -7.08 -9.94
N GLY A 132 -21.58 -6.05 -9.12
CA GLY A 132 -21.69 -6.07 -7.67
C GLY A 132 -21.04 -4.86 -7.03
N SER A 133 -20.89 -4.90 -5.71
CA SER A 133 -20.29 -3.81 -4.94
C SER A 133 -19.30 -4.36 -3.93
N TYR A 134 -18.16 -3.68 -3.74
CA TYR A 134 -17.25 -3.97 -2.65
C TYR A 134 -17.77 -3.45 -1.28
N HIS A 135 -18.84 -2.66 -1.27
CA HIS A 135 -19.55 -2.27 -0.05
C HIS A 135 -20.50 -3.35 0.49
N LYS A 136 -20.61 -4.49 -0.20
CA LYS A 136 -21.44 -5.61 0.22
C LYS A 136 -20.58 -6.85 0.43
N ASP A 137 -20.60 -7.36 1.66
CA ASP A 137 -19.91 -8.61 1.99
C ASP A 137 -20.56 -9.80 1.25
N THR A 138 -19.75 -10.47 0.47
CA THR A 138 -20.13 -11.69 -0.27
C THR A 138 -19.29 -12.89 0.19
N GLY A 139 -18.77 -12.86 1.44
CA GLY A 139 -17.93 -13.89 2.04
C GLY A 139 -16.45 -13.56 2.07
N GLU A 140 -16.00 -12.49 1.39
CA GLU A 140 -14.60 -12.10 1.32
C GLU A 140 -14.26 -10.89 2.18
N GLY A 141 -15.26 -10.22 2.72
CA GLY A 141 -15.16 -8.94 3.42
C GLY A 141 -15.79 -7.80 2.63
N LEU A 142 -15.54 -6.57 3.01
CA LEU A 142 -16.12 -5.39 2.38
C LEU A 142 -15.35 -4.10 2.72
N ASP A 143 -15.59 -3.06 1.93
CA ASP A 143 -15.41 -1.67 2.27
C ASP A 143 -16.59 -1.24 3.17
N ASN A 144 -16.35 -1.12 4.45
CA ASN A 144 -17.39 -0.88 5.47
C ASN A 144 -17.42 0.55 5.99
N PHE A 145 -16.40 1.33 5.72
CA PHE A 145 -16.25 2.66 6.29
C PHE A 145 -16.53 3.76 5.26
N HIS A 146 -16.79 4.94 5.76
CA HIS A 146 -16.95 6.13 4.94
C HIS A 146 -15.96 7.19 5.42
N VAL A 147 -15.00 7.55 4.58
CA VAL A 147 -13.96 8.53 4.93
C VAL A 147 -14.57 9.91 5.15
N GLY A 148 -15.38 10.40 4.21
CA GLY A 148 -16.06 11.69 4.32
C GLY A 148 -15.14 12.81 4.76
N VAL A 149 -15.65 13.69 5.60
CA VAL A 149 -14.90 14.83 6.18
C VAL A 149 -13.99 14.42 7.33
N SER A 150 -14.07 13.18 7.80
CA SER A 150 -13.28 12.71 8.95
C SER A 150 -11.80 12.47 8.63
N GLY A 151 -11.44 12.39 7.34
CA GLY A 151 -10.12 11.97 6.91
C GLY A 151 -9.85 10.46 7.11
N GLY A 152 -10.85 9.66 7.47
CA GLY A 152 -10.74 8.21 7.67
C GLY A 152 -9.70 7.83 8.73
N ILE A 153 -8.90 6.80 8.42
CA ILE A 153 -7.76 6.38 9.24
C ILE A 153 -6.45 6.85 8.58
N GLY A 154 -5.49 7.35 9.32
CA GLY A 154 -4.16 7.69 8.78
C GLY A 154 -4.10 8.97 7.94
N GLY A 155 -5.10 9.85 8.00
CA GLY A 155 -4.99 11.22 7.52
C GLY A 155 -4.02 12.02 8.38
N THR A 156 -3.25 12.91 7.74
CA THR A 156 -2.32 13.83 8.41
C THR A 156 -2.87 15.24 8.44
N ALA A 157 -2.59 16.00 9.51
CA ALA A 157 -3.00 17.37 9.66
C ALA A 157 -1.93 18.21 10.33
N VAL A 158 -1.87 19.50 9.99
CA VAL A 158 -1.13 20.50 10.75
C VAL A 158 -2.12 21.21 11.67
N LYS A 159 -1.86 21.17 12.98
CA LYS A 159 -2.65 21.91 13.96
C LYS A 159 -2.03 23.29 14.20
N VAL A 160 -2.83 24.33 14.04
CA VAL A 160 -2.47 25.69 14.45
C VAL A 160 -3.58 26.19 15.36
N ASP A 161 -3.23 26.50 16.60
CA ASP A 161 -4.17 26.83 17.68
C ASP A 161 -5.28 25.79 17.84
N THR A 162 -6.52 26.13 17.50
CA THR A 162 -7.69 25.25 17.55
C THR A 162 -8.09 24.67 16.20
N SER A 163 -7.41 25.05 15.13
CA SER A 163 -7.75 24.66 13.75
C SER A 163 -6.83 23.55 13.23
N TYR A 164 -7.39 22.69 12.39
CA TYR A 164 -6.65 21.66 11.66
C TYR A 164 -6.68 21.94 10.18
N TYR A 165 -5.52 21.84 9.54
CA TYR A 165 -5.31 22.06 8.11
C TYR A 165 -4.83 20.76 7.48
N PHE A 166 -5.35 20.43 6.30
CA PHE A 166 -5.14 19.16 5.62
C PHE A 166 -4.71 19.40 4.18
N SER A 167 -3.92 18.49 3.63
CA SER A 167 -3.72 18.41 2.19
C SER A 167 -5.01 17.97 1.47
N LYS A 168 -5.06 18.25 0.18
CA LYS A 168 -6.04 17.66 -0.75
C LYS A 168 -5.64 16.23 -1.11
N ASN A 169 -6.22 15.68 -2.18
CA ASN A 169 -5.86 14.35 -2.69
C ASN A 169 -4.39 14.33 -3.16
N PHE A 170 -3.78 13.14 -3.24
CA PHE A 170 -2.45 13.03 -3.82
C PHE A 170 -2.46 13.45 -5.30
N THR A 171 -1.32 13.95 -5.78
CA THR A 171 -1.15 14.42 -7.16
C THR A 171 -0.31 13.47 -8.01
N SER A 172 0.61 12.74 -7.38
CA SER A 172 1.44 11.76 -8.06
C SER A 172 1.81 10.60 -7.15
N TYR A 173 2.22 9.50 -7.74
CA TYR A 173 2.62 8.29 -7.02
C TYR A 173 3.86 7.65 -7.63
N LYS A 174 4.56 6.85 -6.84
CA LYS A 174 5.66 6.00 -7.28
C LYS A 174 5.59 4.67 -6.52
N THR A 175 5.31 3.57 -7.21
CA THR A 175 5.33 2.24 -6.60
C THR A 175 6.79 1.78 -6.48
N ILE A 176 7.22 1.44 -5.27
CA ILE A 176 8.58 0.95 -4.98
C ILE A 176 8.61 -0.58 -5.15
N THR A 177 7.73 -1.28 -4.46
CA THR A 177 7.67 -2.74 -4.53
C THR A 177 6.29 -3.31 -4.23
N THR A 178 6.00 -4.46 -4.83
CA THR A 178 4.92 -5.37 -4.46
C THR A 178 5.50 -6.77 -4.40
N GLY A 179 4.99 -7.63 -3.52
CA GLY A 179 5.57 -8.97 -3.41
C GLY A 179 4.96 -9.81 -2.29
N PRO A 180 5.62 -10.92 -1.94
CA PRO A 180 5.10 -11.82 -0.92
C PRO A 180 5.14 -11.22 0.49
N LEU A 181 6.07 -10.29 0.78
CA LEU A 181 6.33 -9.83 2.14
C LEU A 181 6.03 -8.35 2.38
N ARG A 182 6.16 -7.51 1.35
CA ARG A 182 5.94 -6.04 1.48
C ARG A 182 5.38 -5.46 0.20
N THR A 183 4.44 -4.54 0.35
CA THR A 183 4.17 -3.50 -0.63
C THR A 183 4.63 -2.15 -0.08
N SER A 184 5.24 -1.33 -0.95
CA SER A 184 5.68 0.02 -0.57
C SER A 184 5.57 0.96 -1.78
N PHE A 185 5.19 2.21 -1.49
CA PHE A 185 4.99 3.23 -2.50
C PHE A 185 5.10 4.64 -1.89
N VAL A 186 5.20 5.63 -2.74
CA VAL A 186 5.26 7.04 -2.38
C VAL A 186 4.06 7.75 -2.98
N LEU A 187 3.42 8.61 -2.20
CA LEU A 187 2.41 9.57 -2.66
C LEU A 187 2.92 10.98 -2.42
N THR A 188 2.80 11.82 -3.43
CA THR A 188 3.17 13.25 -3.35
C THR A 188 1.91 14.09 -3.47
N TYR A 189 1.84 15.17 -2.72
CA TYR A 189 0.71 16.09 -2.65
C TYR A 189 1.10 17.44 -3.24
N ALA A 190 0.14 18.19 -3.75
CA ALA A 190 0.38 19.60 -4.08
C ALA A 190 0.68 20.38 -2.81
N THR A 191 1.51 21.42 -2.90
CA THR A 191 1.74 22.36 -1.79
C THR A 191 0.42 22.92 -1.29
N TRP A 192 0.20 22.93 0.02
CA TRP A 192 -1.03 23.39 0.65
C TRP A 192 -0.75 24.36 1.80
N ASP A 193 -1.73 25.18 2.12
CA ASP A 193 -1.59 26.22 3.14
C ASP A 193 -2.07 25.73 4.50
N ALA A 194 -1.27 25.99 5.53
CA ALA A 194 -1.61 25.77 6.92
C ALA A 194 -1.48 27.10 7.69
N ASN A 195 -2.50 27.93 7.62
CA ASN A 195 -2.56 29.24 8.27
C ASN A 195 -1.40 30.16 7.85
N GLY A 196 -1.19 30.33 6.55
CA GLY A 196 -0.14 31.16 5.96
C GLY A 196 1.23 30.48 5.85
N LYS A 197 1.33 29.21 6.25
CA LYS A 197 2.53 28.40 6.03
C LYS A 197 2.31 27.43 4.88
N GLN A 198 3.18 27.47 3.88
CA GLN A 198 3.16 26.53 2.77
C GLN A 198 3.77 25.20 3.20
N ILE A 199 3.05 24.11 2.98
CA ILE A 199 3.45 22.76 3.35
C ILE A 199 3.61 21.93 2.08
N ASP A 200 4.79 21.34 1.90
CA ASP A 200 5.05 20.28 0.92
C ASP A 200 4.96 18.94 1.64
N GLU A 201 4.17 18.03 1.12
CA GLU A 201 3.89 16.75 1.78
C GLU A 201 4.21 15.58 0.84
N THR A 202 4.95 14.62 1.37
CA THR A 202 5.20 13.33 0.74
C THR A 202 4.97 12.23 1.78
N LYS A 203 4.26 11.18 1.40
CA LYS A 203 4.04 10.00 2.24
C LYS A 203 4.74 8.79 1.64
N HIS A 204 5.69 8.23 2.37
CA HIS A 204 6.22 6.89 2.11
C HIS A 204 5.38 5.89 2.89
N ILE A 205 4.73 4.98 2.17
CA ILE A 205 3.75 4.05 2.74
C ILE A 205 4.23 2.63 2.52
N SER A 206 4.16 1.80 3.56
CA SER A 206 4.47 0.37 3.45
C SER A 206 3.55 -0.49 4.30
N LEU A 207 3.25 -1.69 3.79
CA LEU A 207 2.45 -2.69 4.47
C LEU A 207 3.09 -4.06 4.31
N ASP A 208 3.39 -4.71 5.43
CA ASP A 208 4.03 -6.01 5.48
C ASP A 208 3.02 -7.16 5.60
N TYR A 209 3.42 -8.33 5.11
CA TYR A 209 2.68 -9.57 5.30
C TYR A 209 2.41 -9.84 6.78
N GLY A 210 1.16 -10.22 7.09
CA GLY A 210 0.75 -10.57 8.45
C GLY A 210 0.49 -9.38 9.38
N GLN A 211 0.68 -8.12 8.93
CA GLN A 211 0.40 -6.93 9.72
C GLN A 211 -1.01 -6.41 9.48
N ASN A 212 -1.59 -5.79 10.52
CA ASN A 212 -2.85 -5.06 10.39
C ASN A 212 -2.64 -3.55 10.23
N LEU A 213 -1.43 -3.06 10.50
CA LEU A 213 -1.09 -1.65 10.50
C LEU A 213 -0.19 -1.31 9.32
N THR A 214 -0.55 -0.28 8.58
CA THR A 214 0.28 0.36 7.57
C THR A 214 1.25 1.33 8.24
N ARG A 215 2.51 1.33 7.81
CA ARG A 215 3.52 2.30 8.23
C ARG A 215 3.47 3.50 7.30
N PHE A 216 3.46 4.70 7.88
CA PHE A 216 3.57 5.98 7.19
C PHE A 216 4.83 6.70 7.66
N GLU A 217 5.63 7.16 6.71
CA GLU A 217 6.74 8.09 6.90
C GLU A 217 6.37 9.38 6.15
N ILE A 218 6.26 10.45 6.90
CA ILE A 218 5.80 11.74 6.38
C ILE A 218 6.99 12.69 6.28
#